data_b42af64bbecffc8b6b45a2b1d8cff949
#
_entry.id   b42af64bbecffc8b6b45a2b1d8cff949
#
_cell.length_a   1.000
_cell.length_b   1.000
_cell.length_c   1.000
_cell.angle_alpha   90.00
_cell.angle_beta   90.00
_cell.angle_gamma   90.00
#
_symmetry.space_group_name_H-M   'P 1'
#
loop_
_entity.id
_entity.type
_entity.pdbx_description
1 polymer ?
#
loop_
_entity_poly.entity_id
_entity_poly.type
_entity_poly.pdbx_seq_one_letter_code
_entity_poly.pdbx_strand_id
1 'polypeptide(L)'
;PVCEDRAIIAAHKAREVYKHDIVLKFANQTLKGVIEPTARKWFDIGSEMVDMIGGLPYRDELDYGRGLEAMDILLDTAKSRGIMCHVHVDQFNSPTEIETEQLCDKTIEHGMQGRVVAIHGISIGSHSKDYRYRLYEKMRQAQMMMIACPMAWIDSNRKEELMPFHNALTPADEMIPEGITVAIGTDNICDYMVPLCEGDMWQELSLLAAGCRFPDLDAMVNIASINGRKVLGI
;
A
#
# COMPACT_ATOMS: atom_id res chain seq x y z
N PRO A 1 15.77 12.90 -4.71
CA PRO A 1 15.20 12.22 -5.88
C PRO A 1 15.82 12.72 -7.18
N VAL A 2 15.97 11.82 -8.13
CA VAL A 2 16.64 12.11 -9.41
C VAL A 2 15.83 13.10 -10.26
N CYS A 3 14.51 13.11 -10.10
CA CYS A 3 13.60 13.89 -10.93
C CYS A 3 13.08 15.17 -10.26
N GLU A 4 13.42 15.41 -9.00
CA GLU A 4 12.90 16.55 -8.22
C GLU A 4 11.36 16.60 -8.30
N ASP A 5 10.76 17.74 -8.63
CA ASP A 5 9.32 17.95 -8.84
C ASP A 5 8.84 17.65 -10.28
N ARG A 6 9.76 17.34 -11.20
CA ARG A 6 9.44 17.17 -12.63
C ARG A 6 8.41 16.08 -12.89
N ALA A 7 8.48 14.98 -12.12
CA ALA A 7 7.54 13.87 -12.29
C ALA A 7 6.10 14.28 -11.94
N ILE A 8 5.91 15.00 -10.85
CA ILE A 8 4.56 15.43 -10.45
C ILE A 8 4.03 16.53 -11.39
N ILE A 9 4.90 17.43 -11.87
CA ILE A 9 4.52 18.41 -12.89
C ILE A 9 4.07 17.71 -14.18
N ALA A 10 4.78 16.67 -14.63
CA ALA A 10 4.40 15.89 -15.79
C ALA A 10 3.07 15.15 -15.57
N ALA A 11 2.84 14.59 -14.37
CA ALA A 11 1.59 13.95 -14.00
C ALA A 11 0.40 14.93 -14.06
N HIS A 12 0.56 16.16 -13.56
CA HIS A 12 -0.48 17.18 -13.70
C HIS A 12 -0.79 17.55 -15.14
N LYS A 13 0.22 17.63 -16.01
CA LYS A 13 -0.02 17.84 -17.46
C LYS A 13 -0.79 16.68 -18.07
N ALA A 14 -0.47 15.43 -17.73
CA ALA A 14 -1.22 14.26 -18.16
C ALA A 14 -2.67 14.31 -17.66
N ARG A 15 -2.91 14.70 -16.40
CA ARG A 15 -4.26 14.88 -15.84
C ARG A 15 -5.09 15.86 -16.70
N GLU A 16 -4.52 16.98 -17.09
CA GLU A 16 -5.21 17.96 -17.93
C GLU A 16 -5.54 17.42 -19.32
N VAL A 17 -4.66 16.63 -19.91
CA VAL A 17 -4.91 16.01 -21.23
C VAL A 17 -6.05 15.01 -21.17
N TYR A 18 -6.11 14.19 -20.12
CA TYR A 18 -7.04 13.05 -20.01
C TYR A 18 -8.25 13.32 -19.11
N LYS A 19 -8.47 14.55 -18.65
CA LYS A 19 -9.50 14.89 -17.64
C LYS A 19 -10.95 14.58 -18.05
N HIS A 20 -11.21 14.41 -19.34
CA HIS A 20 -12.53 14.04 -19.86
C HIS A 20 -12.72 12.54 -20.03
N ASP A 21 -11.63 11.78 -19.96
CA ASP A 21 -11.64 10.33 -20.20
C ASP A 21 -11.50 9.55 -18.89
N ILE A 22 -10.69 10.07 -17.94
CA ILE A 22 -10.32 9.33 -16.72
C ILE A 22 -10.06 10.29 -15.56
N VAL A 23 -10.37 9.85 -14.35
CA VAL A 23 -10.01 10.54 -13.10
C VAL A 23 -8.65 10.05 -12.64
N LEU A 24 -7.63 10.92 -12.73
CA LEU A 24 -6.28 10.63 -12.22
C LEU A 24 -6.11 11.20 -10.82
N LYS A 25 -5.68 10.37 -9.88
CA LYS A 25 -5.29 10.72 -8.51
C LYS A 25 -3.81 10.44 -8.32
N PHE A 26 -3.10 11.32 -7.64
CA PHE A 26 -1.66 11.20 -7.43
C PHE A 26 -1.33 11.11 -5.95
N ALA A 27 -0.41 10.21 -5.63
CA ALA A 27 0.27 10.15 -4.35
C ALA A 27 1.75 10.52 -4.54
N ASN A 28 2.34 11.23 -3.60
CA ASN A 28 3.79 11.41 -3.57
C ASN A 28 4.43 10.27 -2.77
N GLN A 29 5.54 9.78 -3.26
CA GLN A 29 6.38 8.83 -2.53
C GLN A 29 7.85 9.10 -2.87
N THR A 30 8.66 9.23 -1.83
CA THR A 30 10.11 9.34 -1.98
C THR A 30 10.75 7.98 -1.72
N LEU A 31 11.46 7.42 -2.71
CA LEU A 31 12.07 6.09 -2.59
C LEU A 31 13.17 6.01 -1.52
N LYS A 32 13.67 7.15 -1.05
CA LYS A 32 14.64 7.23 0.06
C LYS A 32 13.98 7.52 1.41
N GLY A 33 12.66 7.34 1.49
CA GLY A 33 11.91 7.65 2.70
C GLY A 33 11.70 9.14 2.92
N VAL A 34 11.41 9.52 4.18
CA VAL A 34 11.10 10.90 4.57
C VAL A 34 12.03 11.44 5.67
N ILE A 35 13.00 10.64 6.11
CA ILE A 35 14.00 11.03 7.13
C ILE A 35 15.26 11.63 6.48
N GLU A 36 15.68 11.14 5.33
CA GLU A 36 16.82 11.67 4.59
C GLU A 36 16.55 13.14 4.18
N PRO A 37 17.43 14.10 4.51
CA PRO A 37 17.11 15.54 4.36
C PRO A 37 16.75 15.97 2.93
N THR A 38 17.41 15.39 1.92
CA THR A 38 17.10 15.70 0.51
C THR A 38 15.75 15.10 0.09
N ALA A 39 15.47 13.87 0.50
CA ALA A 39 14.18 13.23 0.26
C ALA A 39 13.06 13.97 0.98
N ARG A 40 13.29 14.39 2.23
CA ARG A 40 12.33 15.16 3.01
C ARG A 40 11.95 16.47 2.34
N LYS A 41 12.92 17.22 1.83
CA LYS A 41 12.64 18.45 1.07
C LYS A 41 11.68 18.21 -0.09
N TRP A 42 11.92 17.15 -0.86
CA TRP A 42 11.08 16.85 -2.02
C TRP A 42 9.74 16.20 -1.64
N PHE A 43 9.70 15.49 -0.51
CA PHE A 43 8.45 15.03 0.08
C PHE A 43 7.57 16.21 0.47
N ASP A 44 8.11 17.18 1.20
CA ASP A 44 7.36 18.37 1.65
C ASP A 44 6.82 19.16 0.45
N ILE A 45 7.64 19.42 -0.57
CA ILE A 45 7.22 20.11 -1.81
C ILE A 45 6.13 19.29 -2.53
N GLY A 46 6.37 18.00 -2.75
CA GLY A 46 5.43 17.12 -3.47
C GLY A 46 4.11 16.97 -2.74
N SER A 47 4.14 16.97 -1.40
CA SER A 47 2.93 16.85 -0.58
C SER A 47 1.90 17.94 -0.85
N GLU A 48 2.33 19.14 -1.24
CA GLU A 48 1.41 20.23 -1.61
C GLU A 48 0.76 20.06 -2.98
N MET A 49 1.23 19.12 -3.78
CA MET A 49 0.84 18.93 -5.18
C MET A 49 0.04 17.66 -5.46
N VAL A 50 -0.28 16.87 -4.44
CA VAL A 50 -0.89 15.53 -4.60
C VAL A 50 -2.27 15.44 -3.98
N ASP A 51 -3.00 14.38 -4.36
CA ASP A 51 -4.34 14.07 -3.83
C ASP A 51 -4.27 13.17 -2.59
N MET A 52 -3.14 12.46 -2.40
CA MET A 52 -2.90 11.52 -1.29
C MET A 52 -1.42 11.58 -0.89
N ILE A 53 -1.14 11.31 0.37
CA ILE A 53 0.24 11.12 0.82
C ILE A 53 0.62 9.67 0.61
N GLY A 54 1.77 9.42 -0.03
CA GLY A 54 2.36 8.10 -0.19
C GLY A 54 3.64 7.96 0.62
N GLY A 55 3.95 6.75 1.10
CA GLY A 55 5.16 6.52 1.86
C GLY A 55 5.65 5.08 1.90
N LEU A 56 6.95 4.94 2.24
CA LEU A 56 7.68 3.69 2.34
C LEU A 56 8.52 3.68 3.63
N PRO A 57 7.89 3.55 4.83
CA PRO A 57 8.57 3.61 6.12
C PRO A 57 9.69 2.59 6.28
N TYR A 58 9.57 1.42 5.63
CA TYR A 58 10.62 0.41 5.60
C TYR A 58 11.97 1.00 5.18
N ARG A 59 11.99 1.95 4.26
CA ARG A 59 13.23 2.56 3.81
C ARG A 59 13.89 3.39 4.91
N ASP A 60 13.08 4.12 5.66
CA ASP A 60 13.54 4.90 6.81
C ASP A 60 13.99 3.99 7.97
N GLU A 61 13.33 2.84 8.14
CA GLU A 61 13.73 1.82 9.11
C GLU A 61 15.09 1.21 8.73
N LEU A 62 15.24 0.78 7.47
CA LEU A 62 16.46 0.15 6.98
C LEU A 62 17.68 1.07 7.07
N ASP A 63 17.54 2.32 6.65
CA ASP A 63 18.67 3.25 6.55
C ASP A 63 18.96 3.97 7.87
N TYR A 64 17.96 4.15 8.76
CA TYR A 64 18.06 5.01 9.95
C TYR A 64 17.50 4.41 11.24
N GLY A 65 16.79 3.28 11.21
CA GLY A 65 16.07 2.75 12.37
C GLY A 65 14.91 3.65 12.84
N ARG A 66 14.27 4.38 11.91
CA ARG A 66 13.27 5.42 12.20
C ARG A 66 11.97 5.23 11.41
N GLY A 67 11.55 4.00 11.17
CA GLY A 67 10.33 3.69 10.42
C GLY A 67 9.06 4.22 11.08
N LEU A 68 8.94 4.09 12.40
CA LEU A 68 7.79 4.63 13.14
C LEU A 68 7.70 6.16 13.04
N GLU A 69 8.82 6.86 13.12
CA GLU A 69 8.84 8.31 12.93
C GLU A 69 8.46 8.71 11.50
N ALA A 70 8.87 7.91 10.51
CA ALA A 70 8.43 8.12 9.16
C ALA A 70 6.90 7.97 9.03
N MET A 71 6.28 6.97 9.69
CA MET A 71 4.82 6.84 9.73
C MET A 71 4.16 8.07 10.36
N ASP A 72 4.71 8.60 11.46
CA ASP A 72 4.19 9.83 12.08
C ASP A 72 4.22 11.01 11.12
N ILE A 73 5.33 11.20 10.40
CA ILE A 73 5.46 12.28 9.39
C ILE A 73 4.42 12.14 8.28
N LEU A 74 4.23 10.93 7.75
CA LEU A 74 3.25 10.67 6.69
C LEU A 74 1.82 10.97 7.16
N LEU A 75 1.45 10.48 8.33
CA LEU A 75 0.10 10.61 8.91
C LEU A 75 -0.18 12.08 9.29
N ASP A 76 0.76 12.78 9.92
CA ASP A 76 0.62 14.20 10.25
C ASP A 76 0.45 15.06 8.99
N THR A 77 1.23 14.77 7.95
CA THR A 77 1.13 15.47 6.67
C THR A 77 -0.24 15.24 6.03
N ALA A 78 -0.70 14.00 5.96
CA ALA A 78 -2.01 13.65 5.41
C ALA A 78 -3.15 14.27 6.24
N LYS A 79 -3.05 14.22 7.56
CA LYS A 79 -4.02 14.78 8.49
C LYS A 79 -4.14 16.28 8.34
N SER A 80 -3.03 17.01 8.31
CA SER A 80 -3.01 18.48 8.18
C SER A 80 -3.66 18.96 6.89
N ARG A 81 -3.61 18.15 5.83
CA ARG A 81 -4.20 18.43 4.54
C ARG A 81 -5.61 17.84 4.36
N GLY A 82 -6.08 17.01 5.29
CA GLY A 82 -7.40 16.37 5.22
C GLY A 82 -7.52 15.33 4.09
N ILE A 83 -6.42 14.71 3.66
CA ILE A 83 -6.36 13.73 2.55
C ILE A 83 -6.01 12.33 3.02
N MET A 84 -6.11 11.34 2.11
CA MET A 84 -5.75 9.95 2.36
C MET A 84 -4.24 9.78 2.52
N CYS A 85 -3.85 8.72 3.24
CA CYS A 85 -2.46 8.28 3.37
C CYS A 85 -2.32 6.83 2.90
N HIS A 86 -1.46 6.60 1.92
CA HIS A 86 -1.18 5.30 1.33
C HIS A 86 0.23 4.85 1.70
N VAL A 87 0.38 3.75 2.43
CA VAL A 87 1.66 3.34 3.02
C VAL A 87 2.00 1.92 2.61
N HIS A 88 3.17 1.74 2.03
CA HIS A 88 3.72 0.43 1.70
C HIS A 88 4.23 -0.23 2.98
N VAL A 89 3.71 -1.41 3.30
CA VAL A 89 3.99 -2.15 4.53
C VAL A 89 3.99 -3.66 4.28
N ASP A 90 4.78 -4.39 5.07
CA ASP A 90 4.81 -5.86 5.08
C ASP A 90 5.02 -6.47 3.69
N GLN A 91 6.00 -5.95 2.94
CA GLN A 91 6.16 -6.27 1.53
C GLN A 91 7.20 -7.36 1.23
N PHE A 92 8.02 -7.81 2.21
CA PHE A 92 9.15 -8.69 1.97
C PHE A 92 8.91 -10.17 2.30
N ASN A 93 7.65 -10.58 2.46
CA ASN A 93 7.28 -11.97 2.66
C ASN A 93 8.02 -12.62 3.87
N SER A 94 8.00 -11.94 5.01
CA SER A 94 8.72 -12.33 6.21
C SER A 94 7.87 -12.29 7.47
N PRO A 95 7.88 -13.33 8.34
CA PRO A 95 7.16 -13.32 9.59
C PRO A 95 7.76 -12.36 10.65
N THR A 96 8.84 -11.66 10.33
CA THR A 96 9.42 -10.64 11.22
C THR A 96 8.91 -9.23 10.91
N GLU A 97 8.20 -9.05 9.79
CA GLU A 97 7.58 -7.78 9.45
C GLU A 97 6.24 -7.63 10.17
N ILE A 98 6.07 -6.49 10.83
CA ILE A 98 4.88 -6.12 11.61
C ILE A 98 4.43 -4.68 11.30
N GLU A 99 4.80 -4.18 10.14
CA GLU A 99 4.58 -2.78 9.78
C GLU A 99 3.10 -2.44 9.64
N THR A 100 2.25 -3.39 9.17
CA THR A 100 0.79 -3.19 9.14
C THR A 100 0.23 -3.02 10.54
N GLU A 101 0.71 -3.80 11.53
CA GLU A 101 0.30 -3.64 12.92
C GLU A 101 0.70 -2.27 13.47
N GLN A 102 1.94 -1.87 13.25
CA GLN A 102 2.46 -0.56 13.65
C GLN A 102 1.69 0.59 12.98
N LEU A 103 1.36 0.45 11.69
CA LEU A 103 0.57 1.44 10.97
C LEU A 103 -0.85 1.55 11.52
N CYS A 104 -1.47 0.45 11.95
CA CYS A 104 -2.76 0.49 12.62
C CYS A 104 -2.69 1.27 13.93
N ASP A 105 -1.68 1.01 14.77
CA ASP A 105 -1.47 1.73 16.02
C ASP A 105 -1.30 3.22 15.78
N LYS A 106 -0.43 3.60 14.84
CA LYS A 106 -0.21 4.99 14.43
C LYS A 106 -1.47 5.64 13.85
N THR A 107 -2.24 4.91 13.06
CA THR A 107 -3.52 5.40 12.50
C THR A 107 -4.50 5.78 13.62
N ILE A 108 -4.61 4.95 14.66
CA ILE A 108 -5.47 5.21 15.83
C ILE A 108 -4.92 6.39 16.63
N GLU A 109 -3.62 6.40 16.92
CA GLU A 109 -2.94 7.47 17.66
C GLU A 109 -3.15 8.85 17.02
N HIS A 110 -3.03 8.93 15.69
CA HIS A 110 -3.22 10.18 14.95
C HIS A 110 -4.69 10.53 14.67
N GLY A 111 -5.66 9.67 15.00
CA GLY A 111 -7.07 9.88 14.69
C GLY A 111 -7.34 9.90 13.19
N MET A 112 -6.67 9.02 12.44
CA MET A 112 -6.76 8.91 10.97
C MET A 112 -7.58 7.72 10.49
N GLN A 113 -8.43 7.14 11.37
CA GLN A 113 -9.26 5.98 11.04
C GLN A 113 -10.09 6.24 9.77
N GLY A 114 -10.12 5.24 8.89
CA GLY A 114 -10.83 5.29 7.61
C GLY A 114 -10.16 6.15 6.52
N ARG A 115 -8.97 6.71 6.80
CA ARG A 115 -8.20 7.53 5.84
C ARG A 115 -6.80 7.00 5.56
N VAL A 116 -6.48 5.81 6.05
CA VAL A 116 -5.19 5.15 5.82
C VAL A 116 -5.38 3.85 5.06
N VAL A 117 -4.53 3.65 4.07
CA VAL A 117 -4.51 2.47 3.21
C VAL A 117 -3.14 1.81 3.32
N ALA A 118 -3.10 0.56 3.73
CA ALA A 118 -1.92 -0.28 3.67
C ALA A 118 -1.78 -0.86 2.26
N ILE A 119 -0.57 -0.95 1.74
CA ILE A 119 -0.29 -1.52 0.42
C ILE A 119 0.60 -2.74 0.62
N HIS A 120 0.34 -3.79 -0.15
CA HIS A 120 0.93 -5.12 -0.12
C HIS A 120 0.42 -6.00 1.01
N GLY A 121 0.92 -5.85 2.24
CA GLY A 121 0.54 -6.72 3.37
C GLY A 121 0.86 -8.20 3.15
N ILE A 122 1.87 -8.52 2.35
CA ILE A 122 2.23 -9.89 1.94
C ILE A 122 2.69 -10.71 3.14
N SER A 123 3.52 -10.10 3.98
CA SER A 123 4.10 -10.76 5.17
C SER A 123 3.06 -11.18 6.19
N ILE A 124 1.86 -10.62 6.14
CA ILE A 124 0.74 -11.04 6.99
C ILE A 124 0.49 -12.54 6.82
N GLY A 125 0.51 -13.05 5.57
CA GLY A 125 0.34 -14.47 5.27
C GLY A 125 1.42 -15.39 5.88
N SER A 126 2.58 -14.86 6.24
CA SER A 126 3.69 -15.62 6.83
C SER A 126 3.57 -15.80 8.35
N HIS A 127 2.72 -15.01 9.00
CA HIS A 127 2.51 -15.08 10.45
C HIS A 127 1.56 -16.22 10.86
N SER A 128 1.60 -16.58 12.14
CA SER A 128 0.67 -17.55 12.71
C SER A 128 -0.79 -17.08 12.58
N LYS A 129 -1.72 -18.04 12.53
CA LYS A 129 -3.15 -17.72 12.46
C LYS A 129 -3.61 -16.79 13.59
N ASP A 130 -3.15 -17.04 14.81
CA ASP A 130 -3.51 -16.22 15.98
C ASP A 130 -3.05 -14.76 15.83
N TYR A 131 -1.84 -14.55 15.29
CA TYR A 131 -1.35 -13.21 15.00
C TYR A 131 -2.22 -12.53 13.94
N ARG A 132 -2.48 -13.20 12.81
CA ARG A 132 -3.25 -12.63 11.72
C ARG A 132 -4.63 -12.16 12.17
N TYR A 133 -5.36 -12.99 12.92
CA TYR A 133 -6.71 -12.63 13.37
C TYR A 133 -6.71 -11.50 14.43
N ARG A 134 -5.70 -11.41 15.29
CA ARG A 134 -5.52 -10.22 16.14
C ARG A 134 -5.22 -8.96 15.33
N LEU A 135 -4.41 -9.10 14.28
CA LEU A 135 -4.12 -7.99 13.38
C LEU A 135 -5.40 -7.53 12.65
N TYR A 136 -6.23 -8.45 12.14
CA TYR A 136 -7.50 -8.08 11.49
C TYR A 136 -8.44 -7.33 12.42
N GLU A 137 -8.51 -7.72 13.69
CA GLU A 137 -9.25 -6.97 14.70
C GLU A 137 -8.71 -5.53 14.86
N LYS A 138 -7.40 -5.38 14.92
CA LYS A 138 -6.75 -4.06 14.99
C LYS A 138 -6.98 -3.25 13.71
N MET A 139 -6.93 -3.85 12.53
CA MET A 139 -7.27 -3.21 11.25
C MET A 139 -8.71 -2.68 11.24
N ARG A 140 -9.68 -3.45 11.78
CA ARG A 140 -11.06 -2.97 11.94
C ARG A 140 -11.15 -1.76 12.86
N GLN A 141 -10.45 -1.77 13.99
CA GLN A 141 -10.41 -0.61 14.92
C GLN A 141 -9.79 0.62 14.26
N ALA A 142 -8.75 0.44 13.47
CA ALA A 142 -8.13 1.50 12.68
C ALA A 142 -8.95 1.88 11.43
N GLN A 143 -10.02 1.14 11.10
CA GLN A 143 -10.74 1.24 9.82
C GLN A 143 -9.76 1.23 8.63
N MET A 144 -8.72 0.40 8.74
CA MET A 144 -7.65 0.27 7.75
C MET A 144 -8.19 -0.40 6.48
N MET A 145 -7.81 0.15 5.34
CA MET A 145 -8.06 -0.47 4.04
C MET A 145 -6.76 -1.05 3.48
N MET A 146 -6.86 -1.97 2.53
CA MET A 146 -5.71 -2.65 1.93
C MET A 146 -5.76 -2.54 0.41
N ILE A 147 -4.61 -2.38 -0.23
CA ILE A 147 -4.41 -2.58 -1.67
C ILE A 147 -3.50 -3.80 -1.86
N ALA A 148 -4.02 -4.82 -2.52
CA ALA A 148 -3.24 -5.97 -2.95
C ALA A 148 -2.61 -5.69 -4.32
N CYS A 149 -1.33 -6.04 -4.49
CA CYS A 149 -0.61 -5.93 -5.76
C CYS A 149 0.04 -7.29 -6.07
N PRO A 150 -0.73 -8.26 -6.56
CA PRO A 150 -0.30 -9.67 -6.67
C PRO A 150 0.94 -9.92 -7.50
N MET A 151 1.11 -9.20 -8.62
CA MET A 151 2.27 -9.39 -9.50
C MET A 151 3.55 -8.76 -8.95
N ALA A 152 3.45 -7.77 -8.07
CA ALA A 152 4.59 -6.96 -7.66
C ALA A 152 5.71 -7.75 -6.97
N TRP A 153 5.34 -8.80 -6.24
CA TRP A 153 6.25 -9.55 -5.38
C TRP A 153 6.24 -11.06 -5.63
N ILE A 154 5.69 -11.49 -6.76
CA ILE A 154 5.60 -12.93 -7.10
C ILE A 154 6.97 -13.59 -7.26
N ASP A 155 7.98 -12.83 -7.58
CA ASP A 155 9.37 -13.27 -7.76
C ASP A 155 10.23 -13.07 -6.51
N SER A 156 9.67 -12.55 -5.42
CA SER A 156 10.40 -12.35 -4.16
C SER A 156 10.81 -13.69 -3.54
N ASN A 157 12.08 -13.78 -3.16
CA ASN A 157 12.60 -14.97 -2.50
C ASN A 157 11.97 -15.13 -1.11
N ARG A 158 11.58 -16.38 -0.79
CA ARG A 158 11.11 -16.73 0.54
C ARG A 158 12.28 -16.75 1.53
N LYS A 159 12.00 -16.39 2.77
CA LYS A 159 12.93 -16.54 3.91
C LYS A 159 12.59 -17.84 4.64
N GLU A 160 12.93 -18.97 4.03
CA GLU A 160 12.49 -20.32 4.46
C GLU A 160 12.91 -20.69 5.89
N GLU A 161 14.00 -20.13 6.39
CA GLU A 161 14.46 -20.35 7.76
C GLU A 161 13.49 -19.79 8.81
N LEU A 162 12.65 -18.84 8.42
CA LEU A 162 11.80 -18.10 9.36
C LEU A 162 10.32 -18.47 9.28
N MET A 163 9.87 -19.17 8.23
CA MET A 163 8.44 -19.33 7.98
C MET A 163 8.08 -20.63 7.27
N PRO A 164 6.83 -21.12 7.46
CA PRO A 164 6.29 -22.19 6.65
C PRO A 164 6.06 -21.76 5.21
N PHE A 165 5.91 -22.73 4.30
CA PHE A 165 5.58 -22.45 2.91
C PHE A 165 4.22 -21.75 2.80
N HIS A 166 4.16 -20.62 2.11
CA HIS A 166 2.92 -19.87 1.84
C HIS A 166 3.05 -19.04 0.55
N ASN A 167 1.94 -18.49 0.09
CA ASN A 167 1.93 -17.58 -1.06
C ASN A 167 2.48 -16.20 -0.65
N ALA A 168 3.22 -15.56 -1.56
CA ALA A 168 3.65 -14.17 -1.44
C ALA A 168 2.53 -13.22 -1.91
N LEU A 169 1.35 -13.34 -1.31
CA LEU A 169 0.16 -12.55 -1.67
C LEU A 169 -0.51 -11.98 -0.42
N THR A 170 -1.15 -10.84 -0.58
CA THR A 170 -2.08 -10.30 0.41
C THR A 170 -3.16 -11.33 0.72
N PRO A 171 -3.40 -11.74 1.96
CA PRO A 171 -4.38 -12.80 2.31
C PRO A 171 -5.82 -12.28 2.23
N ALA A 172 -6.28 -11.98 1.01
CA ALA A 172 -7.60 -11.41 0.75
C ALA A 172 -8.75 -12.35 1.14
N ASP A 173 -8.51 -13.66 1.04
CA ASP A 173 -9.44 -14.72 1.46
C ASP A 173 -9.75 -14.72 2.96
N GLU A 174 -8.83 -14.25 3.77
CA GLU A 174 -9.04 -14.05 5.22
C GLU A 174 -9.55 -12.64 5.53
N MET A 175 -8.98 -11.59 4.90
CA MET A 175 -9.28 -10.20 5.20
C MET A 175 -10.71 -9.80 4.86
N ILE A 176 -11.23 -10.24 3.70
CA ILE A 176 -12.56 -9.84 3.23
C ILE A 176 -13.66 -10.40 4.14
N PRO A 177 -13.68 -11.70 4.53
CA PRO A 177 -14.63 -12.19 5.50
C PRO A 177 -14.55 -11.50 6.86
N GLU A 178 -13.38 -11.00 7.24
CA GLU A 178 -13.19 -10.22 8.47
C GLU A 178 -13.63 -8.75 8.34
N GLY A 179 -14.22 -8.36 7.22
CA GLY A 179 -14.78 -7.02 6.99
C GLY A 179 -13.76 -5.95 6.58
N ILE A 180 -12.54 -6.35 6.21
CA ILE A 180 -11.51 -5.42 5.74
C ILE A 180 -11.75 -5.11 4.26
N THR A 181 -11.76 -3.84 3.90
CA THR A 181 -11.85 -3.42 2.50
C THR A 181 -10.53 -3.70 1.81
N VAL A 182 -10.53 -4.62 0.84
CA VAL A 182 -9.40 -4.92 -0.03
C VAL A 182 -9.70 -4.41 -1.42
N ALA A 183 -8.79 -3.62 -1.98
CA ALA A 183 -8.77 -3.20 -3.39
C ALA A 183 -7.59 -3.85 -4.11
N ILE A 184 -7.47 -3.66 -5.41
CA ILE A 184 -6.39 -4.21 -6.22
C ILE A 184 -5.61 -3.09 -6.91
N GLY A 185 -4.32 -3.28 -7.08
CA GLY A 185 -3.40 -2.43 -7.82
C GLY A 185 -2.35 -3.27 -8.55
N THR A 186 -1.65 -2.67 -9.47
CA THR A 186 -0.62 -3.35 -10.27
C THR A 186 0.79 -3.08 -9.77
N ASP A 187 0.96 -2.07 -8.92
CA ASP A 187 2.27 -1.51 -8.57
C ASP A 187 2.98 -1.01 -9.84
N ASN A 188 4.27 -1.27 -9.99
CA ASN A 188 5.05 -0.88 -11.18
C ASN A 188 4.57 -1.61 -12.44
N ILE A 189 4.71 -0.97 -13.60
CA ILE A 189 4.28 -1.53 -14.87
C ILE A 189 5.48 -1.66 -15.81
N CYS A 190 5.81 -2.88 -16.22
CA CYS A 190 6.87 -3.23 -17.18
C CYS A 190 8.18 -2.48 -16.96
N ASP A 191 8.61 -2.38 -15.72
CA ASP A 191 9.86 -1.72 -15.37
C ASP A 191 10.93 -2.70 -14.86
N TYR A 192 12.04 -2.15 -14.37
CA TYR A 192 13.16 -2.94 -13.86
C TYR A 192 12.79 -3.78 -12.64
N MET A 193 11.88 -3.30 -11.79
CA MET A 193 11.49 -3.97 -10.54
C MET A 193 10.43 -5.04 -10.78
N VAL A 194 9.46 -4.77 -11.67
CA VAL A 194 8.33 -5.66 -11.95
C VAL A 194 8.17 -5.84 -13.48
N PRO A 195 9.07 -6.59 -14.11
CA PRO A 195 9.13 -6.67 -15.58
C PRO A 195 7.95 -7.41 -16.21
N LEU A 196 7.24 -8.24 -15.46
CA LEU A 196 6.13 -9.07 -15.97
C LEU A 196 4.74 -8.44 -15.77
N CYS A 197 4.64 -7.33 -15.06
CA CYS A 197 3.37 -6.64 -14.83
C CYS A 197 3.07 -5.66 -15.97
N GLU A 198 2.07 -5.99 -16.79
CA GLU A 198 1.65 -5.17 -17.93
C GLU A 198 0.60 -4.10 -17.56
N GLY A 199 0.20 -4.01 -16.29
CA GLY A 199 -0.85 -3.10 -15.84
C GLY A 199 -2.27 -3.63 -16.11
N ASP A 200 -2.41 -4.91 -16.43
CA ASP A 200 -3.71 -5.55 -16.64
C ASP A 200 -4.35 -5.94 -15.30
N MET A 201 -5.37 -5.19 -14.91
CA MET A 201 -6.13 -5.43 -13.67
C MET A 201 -6.83 -6.79 -13.64
N TRP A 202 -7.16 -7.39 -14.79
CA TRP A 202 -7.73 -8.74 -14.85
C TRP A 202 -6.69 -9.80 -14.51
N GLN A 203 -5.47 -9.60 -14.93
CA GLN A 203 -4.35 -10.48 -14.57
C GLN A 203 -4.11 -10.44 -13.05
N GLU A 204 -4.05 -9.25 -12.46
CA GLU A 204 -3.92 -9.07 -11.01
C GLU A 204 -5.04 -9.76 -10.24
N LEU A 205 -6.29 -9.52 -10.66
CA LEU A 205 -7.46 -10.11 -10.03
C LEU A 205 -7.47 -11.63 -10.13
N SER A 206 -7.12 -12.16 -11.30
CA SER A 206 -7.04 -13.61 -11.53
C SER A 206 -5.97 -14.26 -10.68
N LEU A 207 -4.82 -13.62 -10.55
CA LEU A 207 -3.72 -14.11 -9.71
C LEU A 207 -4.09 -14.09 -8.22
N LEU A 208 -4.73 -13.00 -7.75
CA LEU A 208 -5.20 -12.89 -6.38
C LEU A 208 -6.22 -14.00 -6.06
N ALA A 209 -7.23 -14.16 -6.91
CA ALA A 209 -8.28 -15.18 -6.75
C ALA A 209 -7.71 -16.61 -6.72
N ALA A 210 -6.82 -16.93 -7.67
CA ALA A 210 -6.20 -18.23 -7.76
C ALA A 210 -5.22 -18.50 -6.61
N GLY A 211 -4.38 -17.53 -6.28
CA GLY A 211 -3.36 -17.66 -5.25
C GLY A 211 -3.95 -17.76 -3.84
N CYS A 212 -4.97 -16.99 -3.53
CA CYS A 212 -5.71 -17.04 -2.27
C CYS A 212 -6.77 -18.14 -2.24
N ARG A 213 -7.01 -18.83 -3.37
CA ARG A 213 -8.11 -19.82 -3.51
C ARG A 213 -9.47 -19.23 -3.11
N PHE A 214 -9.72 -18.01 -3.52
CA PHE A 214 -10.88 -17.22 -3.14
C PHE A 214 -11.84 -17.06 -4.33
N PRO A 215 -12.86 -17.93 -4.48
CA PRO A 215 -13.73 -17.98 -5.67
C PRO A 215 -14.98 -17.09 -5.56
N ASP A 216 -15.05 -16.16 -4.62
CA ASP A 216 -16.20 -15.27 -4.42
C ASP A 216 -16.22 -14.20 -5.51
N LEU A 217 -17.08 -14.37 -6.52
CA LEU A 217 -17.19 -13.47 -7.66
C LEU A 217 -17.70 -12.07 -7.27
N ASP A 218 -18.60 -11.96 -6.31
CA ASP A 218 -19.14 -10.67 -5.86
C ASP A 218 -18.03 -9.88 -5.14
N ALA A 219 -17.25 -10.54 -4.31
CA ALA A 219 -16.09 -9.92 -3.70
C ALA A 219 -15.05 -9.49 -4.75
N MET A 220 -14.78 -10.31 -5.77
CA MET A 220 -13.85 -9.97 -6.86
C MET A 220 -14.32 -8.71 -7.63
N VAL A 221 -15.60 -8.61 -7.93
CA VAL A 221 -16.18 -7.41 -8.56
C VAL A 221 -15.98 -6.17 -7.67
N ASN A 222 -16.21 -6.30 -6.36
CA ASN A 222 -16.00 -5.21 -5.42
C ASN A 222 -14.53 -4.79 -5.33
N ILE A 223 -13.60 -5.74 -5.27
CA ILE A 223 -12.14 -5.50 -5.28
C ILE A 223 -11.73 -4.68 -6.50
N ALA A 224 -12.24 -5.07 -7.68
CA ALA A 224 -11.88 -4.44 -8.96
C ALA A 224 -12.64 -3.13 -9.26
N SER A 225 -13.58 -2.71 -8.41
CA SER A 225 -14.43 -1.55 -8.69
C SER A 225 -14.66 -0.64 -7.47
N ILE A 226 -15.68 -0.95 -6.66
CA ILE A 226 -16.14 -0.10 -5.55
C ILE A 226 -15.03 0.13 -4.51
N ASN A 227 -14.26 -0.91 -4.20
CA ASN A 227 -13.20 -0.80 -3.20
C ASN A 227 -12.04 0.07 -3.71
N GLY A 228 -11.74 0.02 -5.01
CA GLY A 228 -10.79 0.94 -5.64
C GLY A 228 -11.18 2.42 -5.42
N ARG A 229 -12.46 2.75 -5.56
CA ARG A 229 -12.95 4.10 -5.27
C ARG A 229 -12.77 4.48 -3.80
N LYS A 230 -13.10 3.58 -2.88
CA LYS A 230 -12.96 3.82 -1.44
C LYS A 230 -11.52 4.14 -1.05
N VAL A 231 -10.54 3.33 -1.52
CA VAL A 231 -9.12 3.57 -1.22
C VAL A 231 -8.59 4.85 -1.84
N LEU A 232 -9.20 5.35 -2.90
CA LEU A 232 -8.87 6.64 -3.52
C LEU A 232 -9.63 7.83 -2.89
N GLY A 233 -10.52 7.58 -1.94
CA GLY A 233 -11.33 8.62 -1.29
C GLY A 233 -12.33 9.30 -2.24
N ILE A 234 -12.96 8.56 -3.17
CA ILE A 234 -13.93 9.06 -4.15
C ILE A 234 -15.19 8.21 -4.21
#